data_ba11c168cbe60f898f7ed647da90d98c
#
_entry.id   ba11c168cbe60f898f7ed647da90d98c
#
_cell.length_a   1.000
_cell.length_b   1.000
_cell.length_c   1.000
_cell.angle_alpha   90.00
_cell.angle_beta   90.00
_cell.angle_gamma   90.00
#
_symmetry.space_group_name_H-M   'P 1'
#
loop_
_entity.id
_entity.type
_entity.pdbx_description
1 polymer ?
#
loop_
_entity_poly.entity_id
_entity_poly.type
_entity_poly.pdbx_seq_one_letter_code
_entity_poly.pdbx_strand_id
1 'polypeptide(L)'
;MVDTVQIHLPFFAKYCHRDEFVKTKYHLSLDLPAIDYNLRIHAKNVIKQDGEIIRIDYYHPYDSIPTSHTGIGFKLMDCTNNCLPHVILNASIAKIQQGHNVYGNTDMYSGVCEMLGIFNEAYPNLSTYLDLQNAYISNFDVTLPAQAPSRYTAERIRDYIRQVDWGRLRNQATTNKRIEYNTIYFGSADSKIGGFKIYCKGVEVDGVLADLERNAKRGNLKAVKDLQAYTQDVRAYADKSLRIEASIKTRFIREKGLSNNLWQWLEYQFNNPQIYQDLFNAKTKDFLQSMDGMRMPYDDDAKVYELLLKRLTQPTKSGGISTTKAKNSYLFYLSLKQNGYYAIKDITDKRTFQRHIKTLCDAGFNRAHLQNLGKDATNDTPVIRLLNLDFDAPLPASYIPPVSRYVNDYSQYLLSA
;
A
#
# COMPACT_ATOMS: atom_id res chain seq x y z
N MET A 1 -7.53 7.41 3.96
CA MET A 1 -7.06 8.44 2.99
C MET A 1 -6.51 7.76 1.74
N VAL A 2 -6.46 8.48 0.61
CA VAL A 2 -5.65 8.09 -0.56
C VAL A 2 -4.29 8.76 -0.41
N ASP A 3 -3.20 7.99 -0.57
CA ASP A 3 -1.83 8.53 -0.42
C ASP A 3 -1.15 8.67 -1.78
N THR A 4 -0.48 7.64 -2.25
CA THR A 4 0.23 7.66 -3.53
C THR A 4 -0.73 7.34 -4.67
N VAL A 5 -0.67 8.12 -5.74
CA VAL A 5 -1.43 7.88 -6.96
C VAL A 5 -0.48 7.87 -8.15
N GLN A 6 -0.61 6.87 -9.01
CA GLN A 6 0.11 6.78 -10.27
C GLN A 6 -0.89 6.79 -11.43
N ILE A 7 -0.77 7.80 -12.28
CA ILE A 7 -1.59 7.96 -13.47
C ILE A 7 -0.73 7.90 -14.74
N HIS A 8 -1.33 7.44 -15.81
CA HIS A 8 -0.72 7.37 -17.12
C HIS A 8 -1.53 8.24 -18.09
N LEU A 9 -0.85 9.12 -18.79
CA LEU A 9 -1.39 10.07 -19.75
C LEU A 9 -0.93 9.64 -21.14
N PRO A 10 -1.78 8.96 -21.95
CA PRO A 10 -1.38 8.50 -23.28
C PRO A 10 -1.20 9.67 -24.24
N PHE A 11 -0.31 9.52 -25.21
CA PHE A 11 -0.26 10.44 -26.33
C PHE A 11 -1.46 10.19 -27.26
N PHE A 12 -1.93 11.21 -27.97
CA PHE A 12 -2.92 11.01 -29.01
C PHE A 12 -2.43 9.98 -30.03
N ALA A 13 -3.30 9.07 -30.46
CA ALA A 13 -2.97 7.98 -31.35
C ALA A 13 -2.34 8.44 -32.67
N LYS A 14 -2.68 9.65 -33.17
CA LYS A 14 -2.11 10.27 -34.37
C LYS A 14 -0.61 10.55 -34.28
N TYR A 15 -0.04 10.59 -33.09
CA TYR A 15 1.39 10.77 -32.86
C TYR A 15 2.14 9.47 -32.56
N CYS A 16 1.44 8.33 -32.71
CA CYS A 16 1.98 7.01 -32.41
C CYS A 16 1.91 6.12 -33.64
N HIS A 17 2.92 5.30 -33.85
CA HIS A 17 2.89 4.26 -34.89
C HIS A 17 3.19 2.89 -34.30
N ARG A 18 2.69 1.86 -34.94
CA ARG A 18 3.02 0.47 -34.60
C ARG A 18 4.36 0.09 -35.20
N ASP A 19 5.13 -0.70 -34.47
CA ASP A 19 6.36 -1.32 -34.97
C ASP A 19 5.99 -2.27 -36.14
N GLU A 20 6.74 -2.22 -37.21
CA GLU A 20 6.50 -3.03 -38.42
C GLU A 20 6.70 -4.52 -38.13
N PHE A 21 7.65 -4.87 -37.27
CA PHE A 21 8.04 -6.24 -36.97
C PHE A 21 7.33 -6.80 -35.74
N VAL A 22 7.07 -5.95 -34.73
CA VAL A 22 6.45 -6.35 -33.47
C VAL A 22 5.10 -5.66 -33.30
N LYS A 23 4.03 -6.26 -33.86
CA LYS A 23 2.67 -5.67 -33.90
C LYS A 23 2.09 -5.23 -32.55
N THR A 24 2.65 -5.70 -31.42
CA THR A 24 2.24 -5.29 -30.07
C THR A 24 2.97 -4.05 -29.58
N LYS A 25 4.01 -3.60 -30.30
CA LYS A 25 4.88 -2.50 -29.91
C LYS A 25 4.45 -1.20 -30.59
N TYR A 26 4.48 -0.13 -29.82
CA TYR A 26 4.14 1.23 -30.30
C TYR A 26 5.31 2.16 -30.01
N HIS A 27 5.54 3.07 -30.94
CA HIS A 27 6.56 4.12 -30.84
C HIS A 27 5.91 5.49 -30.99
N LEU A 28 6.49 6.48 -30.34
CA LEU A 28 6.12 7.88 -30.48
C LEU A 28 6.81 8.47 -31.74
N SER A 29 6.08 9.24 -32.51
CA SER A 29 6.57 9.89 -33.75
C SER A 29 6.90 11.36 -33.56
N LEU A 30 7.14 11.81 -32.30
CA LEU A 30 7.45 13.22 -32.00
C LEU A 30 8.94 13.42 -31.79
N ASP A 31 9.44 14.56 -32.20
CA ASP A 31 10.78 15.03 -31.84
C ASP A 31 10.77 15.59 -30.41
N LEU A 32 10.91 14.69 -29.44
CA LEU A 32 10.83 14.99 -28.03
C LEU A 32 11.77 16.13 -27.58
N PRO A 33 13.04 16.18 -28.03
CA PRO A 33 13.94 17.28 -27.68
C PRO A 33 13.48 18.68 -28.13
N ALA A 34 12.63 18.73 -29.16
CA ALA A 34 12.12 20.00 -29.69
C ALA A 34 10.84 20.50 -29.01
N ILE A 35 10.19 19.66 -28.19
CA ILE A 35 8.87 19.99 -27.56
C ILE A 35 9.04 20.97 -26.41
N ASP A 36 9.82 20.60 -25.40
CA ASP A 36 10.07 21.41 -24.21
C ASP A 36 11.55 21.39 -23.86
N TYR A 37 12.15 22.54 -23.70
CA TYR A 37 13.60 22.70 -23.49
C TYR A 37 14.10 22.12 -22.16
N ASN A 38 13.23 21.96 -21.18
CA ASN A 38 13.52 21.39 -19.87
C ASN A 38 13.28 19.88 -19.80
N LEU A 39 12.79 19.25 -20.89
CA LEU A 39 12.59 17.84 -20.98
C LEU A 39 13.94 17.09 -21.13
N ARG A 40 14.30 16.29 -20.12
CA ARG A 40 15.57 15.55 -20.12
C ARG A 40 15.44 14.29 -20.97
N ILE A 41 15.86 14.37 -22.21
CA ILE A 41 15.89 13.24 -23.12
C ILE A 41 17.32 12.78 -23.35
N HIS A 42 17.55 11.48 -23.21
CA HIS A 42 18.79 10.83 -23.60
C HIS A 42 18.61 10.09 -24.92
N ALA A 43 19.60 10.21 -25.81
CA ALA A 43 19.62 9.47 -27.06
C ALA A 43 20.57 8.26 -26.95
N LYS A 44 20.16 7.13 -27.48
CA LYS A 44 20.97 5.93 -27.65
C LYS A 44 21.01 5.57 -29.13
N ASN A 45 22.19 5.58 -29.71
CA ASN A 45 22.38 5.10 -31.06
C ASN A 45 22.30 3.58 -31.11
N VAL A 46 21.50 3.05 -32.00
CA VAL A 46 21.51 1.62 -32.35
C VAL A 46 22.37 1.47 -33.60
N ILE A 47 23.51 0.83 -33.47
CA ILE A 47 24.55 0.72 -34.51
C ILE A 47 24.60 -0.72 -34.98
N LYS A 48 24.67 -0.95 -36.30
CA LYS A 48 25.00 -2.26 -36.87
C LYS A 48 26.47 -2.62 -36.65
N GLN A 49 26.84 -3.87 -36.90
CA GLN A 49 28.22 -4.34 -36.78
C GLN A 49 29.21 -3.60 -37.73
N ASP A 50 28.71 -3.05 -38.82
CA ASP A 50 29.47 -2.24 -39.79
C ASP A 50 29.66 -0.78 -39.36
N GLY A 51 29.12 -0.37 -38.22
CA GLY A 51 29.22 0.99 -37.70
C GLY A 51 28.12 1.94 -38.19
N GLU A 52 27.19 1.49 -39.05
CA GLU A 52 26.08 2.32 -39.52
C GLU A 52 25.06 2.54 -38.40
N ILE A 53 24.66 3.80 -38.17
CA ILE A 53 23.57 4.14 -37.24
C ILE A 53 22.24 3.85 -37.96
N ILE A 54 21.53 2.83 -37.52
CA ILE A 54 20.23 2.44 -38.05
C ILE A 54 19.07 3.13 -37.38
N ARG A 55 19.25 3.52 -36.11
CA ARG A 55 18.19 4.10 -35.30
C ARG A 55 18.74 4.87 -34.13
N ILE A 56 18.08 5.97 -33.78
CA ILE A 56 18.30 6.68 -32.54
C ILE A 56 17.10 6.38 -31.65
N ASP A 57 17.35 5.67 -30.54
CA ASP A 57 16.33 5.47 -29.49
C ASP A 57 16.45 6.58 -28.47
N TYR A 58 15.35 7.28 -28.24
CA TYR A 58 15.25 8.21 -27.13
C TYR A 58 14.74 7.51 -25.88
N TYR A 59 15.20 7.90 -24.70
CA TYR A 59 14.60 7.49 -23.46
C TYR A 59 14.61 8.63 -22.45
N HIS A 60 13.56 8.70 -21.65
CA HIS A 60 13.44 9.63 -20.55
C HIS A 60 13.86 8.91 -19.26
N PRO A 61 14.85 9.41 -18.49
CA PRO A 61 15.16 8.88 -17.17
C PRO A 61 13.97 9.13 -16.25
N TYR A 62 13.88 8.38 -15.16
CA TYR A 62 12.91 8.73 -14.12
C TYR A 62 13.34 10.07 -13.51
N ASP A 63 12.46 11.08 -13.60
CA ASP A 63 12.71 12.44 -13.14
C ASP A 63 11.65 12.88 -12.11
N SER A 64 11.80 14.07 -11.56
CA SER A 64 10.89 14.62 -10.57
C SER A 64 10.59 16.07 -10.87
N ILE A 65 9.31 16.38 -11.05
CA ILE A 65 8.82 17.75 -11.18
C ILE A 65 8.74 18.34 -9.77
N PRO A 66 9.48 19.42 -9.45
CA PRO A 66 9.44 20.00 -8.11
C PRO A 66 8.09 20.64 -7.81
N THR A 67 7.60 20.47 -6.59
CA THR A 67 6.43 21.15 -6.07
C THR A 67 6.82 22.04 -4.87
N SER A 68 5.84 22.71 -4.27
CA SER A 68 6.07 23.50 -3.06
C SER A 68 6.62 22.68 -1.89
N HIS A 69 6.31 21.39 -1.81
CA HIS A 69 6.66 20.51 -0.69
C HIS A 69 7.52 19.30 -1.10
N THR A 70 7.16 18.62 -2.18
CA THR A 70 7.84 17.38 -2.61
C THR A 70 8.04 17.41 -4.12
N GLY A 71 8.18 16.27 -4.76
CA GLY A 71 8.22 16.15 -6.22
C GLY A 71 7.12 15.22 -6.73
N ILE A 72 6.71 15.46 -7.97
CA ILE A 72 5.89 14.53 -8.75
C ILE A 72 6.85 13.70 -9.59
N GLY A 73 6.87 12.38 -9.33
CA GLY A 73 7.65 11.46 -10.17
C GLY A 73 7.13 11.50 -11.59
N PHE A 74 8.03 11.66 -12.54
CA PHE A 74 7.72 11.85 -13.95
C PHE A 74 8.55 10.90 -14.81
N LYS A 75 7.90 10.21 -15.74
CA LYS A 75 8.56 9.39 -16.74
C LYS A 75 7.80 9.40 -18.04
N LEU A 76 8.50 9.64 -19.14
CA LEU A 76 7.95 9.50 -20.48
C LEU A 76 8.31 8.13 -21.03
N MET A 77 7.34 7.43 -21.58
CA MET A 77 7.44 6.12 -22.23
C MET A 77 7.17 6.30 -23.73
N ASP A 78 8.23 6.51 -24.49
CA ASP A 78 8.19 6.73 -25.94
C ASP A 78 8.00 5.43 -26.75
N CYS A 79 8.32 4.30 -26.12
CA CYS A 79 8.15 2.96 -26.69
C CYS A 79 7.51 2.03 -25.68
N THR A 80 6.39 1.39 -26.07
CA THR A 80 5.56 0.58 -25.16
C THR A 80 5.05 -0.69 -25.84
N ASN A 81 4.67 -1.69 -25.05
CA ASN A 81 4.02 -2.91 -25.50
C ASN A 81 2.54 -2.92 -25.11
N ASN A 82 1.66 -3.26 -26.05
CA ASN A 82 0.21 -3.42 -25.85
C ASN A 82 -0.56 -2.17 -25.39
N CYS A 83 0.06 -1.01 -25.38
CA CYS A 83 -0.57 0.28 -25.07
C CYS A 83 0.13 1.40 -25.85
N LEU A 84 -0.51 2.55 -25.94
CA LEU A 84 0.11 3.72 -26.56
C LEU A 84 1.26 4.26 -25.70
N PRO A 85 2.30 4.87 -26.29
CA PRO A 85 3.25 5.73 -25.60
C PRO A 85 2.53 6.69 -24.66
N HIS A 86 3.09 6.93 -23.48
CA HIS A 86 2.42 7.69 -22.45
C HIS A 86 3.40 8.33 -21.46
N VAL A 87 2.92 9.33 -20.77
CA VAL A 87 3.59 9.92 -19.60
C VAL A 87 3.08 9.25 -18.34
N ILE A 88 3.98 8.94 -17.41
CA ILE A 88 3.66 8.43 -16.07
C ILE A 88 3.89 9.57 -15.09
N LEU A 89 2.87 9.89 -14.30
CA LEU A 89 2.98 10.76 -13.12
C LEU A 89 2.71 9.94 -11.86
N ASN A 90 3.53 10.16 -10.84
CA ASN A 90 3.41 9.43 -9.57
C ASN A 90 3.72 10.37 -8.40
N ALA A 91 2.78 10.52 -7.47
CA ALA A 91 2.98 11.35 -6.28
C ALA A 91 2.12 10.90 -5.09
N SER A 92 2.55 11.24 -3.89
CA SER A 92 1.67 11.30 -2.72
C SER A 92 0.86 12.59 -2.80
N ILE A 93 -0.44 12.47 -3.09
CA ILE A 93 -1.33 13.62 -3.26
C ILE A 93 -1.41 14.47 -1.98
N ALA A 94 -1.38 13.84 -0.82
CA ALA A 94 -1.34 14.56 0.45
C ALA A 94 -0.01 15.35 0.61
N LYS A 95 1.14 14.77 0.23
CA LYS A 95 2.43 15.47 0.35
C LYS A 95 2.53 16.67 -0.59
N ILE A 96 2.04 16.57 -1.82
CA ILE A 96 2.11 17.70 -2.76
C ILE A 96 1.21 18.87 -2.35
N GLN A 97 0.09 18.58 -1.66
CA GLN A 97 -0.87 19.60 -1.27
C GLN A 97 -0.59 20.22 0.11
N GLN A 98 -0.11 19.44 1.10
CA GLN A 98 0.01 19.89 2.49
C GLN A 98 1.39 19.65 3.12
N GLY A 99 2.37 19.11 2.38
CA GLY A 99 3.74 18.90 2.84
C GLY A 99 3.99 17.61 3.61
N HIS A 100 2.96 16.93 4.07
CA HIS A 100 3.07 15.64 4.77
C HIS A 100 1.95 14.67 4.36
N ASN A 101 2.16 13.39 4.60
CA ASN A 101 1.14 12.35 4.44
C ASN A 101 0.86 11.61 5.75
N VAL A 102 0.95 12.29 6.88
CA VAL A 102 0.64 11.71 8.20
C VAL A 102 -0.84 11.37 8.29
N TYR A 103 -1.67 12.26 7.82
CA TYR A 103 -3.11 12.10 7.61
C TYR A 103 -3.53 12.83 6.34
N GLY A 104 -4.75 12.64 5.89
CA GLY A 104 -5.31 13.27 4.70
C GLY A 104 -6.72 12.74 4.42
N ASN A 105 -7.35 13.28 3.38
CA ASN A 105 -8.69 12.91 2.95
C ASN A 105 -8.69 11.78 1.90
N THR A 106 -9.86 11.49 1.36
CA THR A 106 -10.09 10.55 0.27
C THR A 106 -10.35 11.26 -1.07
N ASP A 107 -10.22 12.58 -1.13
CA ASP A 107 -10.44 13.35 -2.34
C ASP A 107 -9.26 13.17 -3.32
N MET A 108 -9.36 12.12 -4.13
CA MET A 108 -8.39 11.85 -5.19
C MET A 108 -8.49 12.90 -6.30
N TYR A 109 -9.69 13.45 -6.57
CA TYR A 109 -9.88 14.41 -7.65
C TYR A 109 -9.04 15.67 -7.45
N SER A 110 -9.14 16.31 -6.29
CA SER A 110 -8.31 17.48 -5.95
C SER A 110 -6.81 17.17 -6.07
N GLY A 111 -6.37 16.01 -5.56
CA GLY A 111 -4.96 15.62 -5.65
C GLY A 111 -4.47 15.38 -7.08
N VAL A 112 -5.30 14.76 -7.93
CA VAL A 112 -4.99 14.53 -9.35
C VAL A 112 -4.97 15.86 -10.11
N CYS A 113 -5.92 16.76 -9.87
CA CYS A 113 -5.91 18.11 -10.47
C CYS A 113 -4.63 18.87 -10.13
N GLU A 114 -4.15 18.77 -8.88
CA GLU A 114 -2.87 19.37 -8.48
C GLU A 114 -1.68 18.76 -9.25
N MET A 115 -1.66 17.43 -9.41
CA MET A 115 -0.61 16.76 -10.18
C MET A 115 -0.62 17.20 -11.65
N LEU A 116 -1.78 17.23 -12.29
CA LEU A 116 -1.94 17.60 -13.69
C LEU A 116 -1.64 19.07 -13.93
N GLY A 117 -2.09 19.97 -13.04
CA GLY A 117 -1.83 21.41 -13.15
C GLY A 117 -0.35 21.73 -13.04
N ILE A 118 0.35 21.18 -12.05
CA ILE A 118 1.80 21.35 -11.90
C ILE A 118 2.56 20.74 -13.10
N PHE A 119 2.13 19.58 -13.60
CA PHE A 119 2.71 18.99 -14.79
C PHE A 119 2.53 19.90 -16.01
N ASN A 120 1.33 20.45 -16.22
CA ASN A 120 1.03 21.37 -17.32
C ASN A 120 1.84 22.68 -17.24
N GLU A 121 2.06 23.23 -16.04
CA GLU A 121 2.93 24.38 -15.83
C GLU A 121 4.41 24.06 -16.16
N ALA A 122 4.88 22.86 -15.81
CA ALA A 122 6.25 22.43 -16.04
C ALA A 122 6.54 22.11 -17.52
N TYR A 123 5.57 21.52 -18.21
CA TYR A 123 5.68 21.03 -19.59
C TYR A 123 4.46 21.42 -20.44
N PRO A 124 4.25 22.73 -20.69
CA PRO A 124 3.03 23.22 -21.35
C PRO A 124 2.89 22.71 -22.79
N ASN A 125 3.99 22.61 -23.53
CA ASN A 125 3.95 22.10 -24.90
C ASN A 125 3.70 20.60 -24.92
N LEU A 126 4.41 19.81 -24.10
CA LEU A 126 4.24 18.36 -24.02
C LEU A 126 2.79 17.98 -23.69
N SER A 127 2.15 18.74 -22.78
CA SER A 127 0.77 18.46 -22.37
C SER A 127 -0.22 18.56 -23.53
N THR A 128 0.03 19.35 -24.57
CA THR A 128 -0.85 19.48 -25.75
C THR A 128 -0.88 18.23 -26.63
N TYR A 129 0.10 17.34 -26.49
CA TYR A 129 0.18 16.08 -27.24
C TYR A 129 -0.48 14.90 -26.51
N LEU A 130 -0.95 15.12 -25.27
CA LEU A 130 -1.51 14.07 -24.42
C LEU A 130 -3.03 14.01 -24.51
N ASP A 131 -3.55 12.80 -24.63
CA ASP A 131 -4.97 12.49 -24.63
C ASP A 131 -5.46 12.32 -23.16
N LEU A 132 -5.74 13.44 -22.52
CA LEU A 132 -6.18 13.44 -21.12
C LEU A 132 -7.53 12.72 -20.93
N GLN A 133 -8.41 12.72 -21.93
CA GLN A 133 -9.68 11.99 -21.85
C GLN A 133 -9.50 10.49 -21.64
N ASN A 134 -8.43 9.93 -22.22
CA ASN A 134 -8.07 8.53 -22.09
C ASN A 134 -6.99 8.27 -21.04
N ALA A 135 -6.74 9.23 -20.14
CA ALA A 135 -5.87 9.01 -18.98
C ALA A 135 -6.38 7.85 -18.11
N TYR A 136 -5.45 7.11 -17.49
CA TYR A 136 -5.84 5.96 -16.68
C TYR A 136 -4.99 5.80 -15.42
N ILE A 137 -5.59 5.20 -14.40
CA ILE A 137 -4.93 4.88 -13.14
C ILE A 137 -4.24 3.53 -13.27
N SER A 138 -2.96 3.47 -12.91
CA SER A 138 -2.21 2.22 -12.84
C SER A 138 -2.07 1.66 -11.43
N ASN A 139 -1.97 2.55 -10.45
CA ASN A 139 -1.84 2.20 -9.05
C ASN A 139 -2.26 3.38 -8.15
N PHE A 140 -2.85 3.06 -7.02
CA PHE A 140 -2.98 3.99 -5.89
C PHE A 140 -2.94 3.24 -4.57
N ASP A 141 -2.56 3.96 -3.51
CA ASP A 141 -2.49 3.39 -2.17
C ASP A 141 -3.63 3.94 -1.30
N VAL A 142 -4.44 3.03 -0.75
CA VAL A 142 -5.43 3.36 0.27
C VAL A 142 -4.82 3.13 1.63
N THR A 143 -4.82 4.16 2.44
CA THR A 143 -4.14 4.18 3.73
C THR A 143 -5.13 4.36 4.86
N LEU A 144 -4.97 3.53 5.88
CA LEU A 144 -5.71 3.61 7.13
C LEU A 144 -4.74 3.84 8.29
N PRO A 145 -4.85 4.95 9.04
CA PRO A 145 -4.12 5.18 10.29
C PRO A 145 -4.89 4.55 11.46
N ALA A 146 -4.43 3.42 11.98
CA ALA A 146 -4.95 2.90 13.24
C ALA A 146 -4.27 3.64 14.40
N GLN A 147 -5.06 4.32 15.25
CA GLN A 147 -4.53 5.07 16.38
C GLN A 147 -4.31 4.16 17.59
N ALA A 148 -3.09 4.10 18.09
CA ALA A 148 -2.73 3.45 19.34
C ALA A 148 -2.71 4.46 20.50
N PRO A 149 -2.83 4.01 21.76
CA PRO A 149 -2.74 4.89 22.92
C PRO A 149 -1.40 5.64 23.02
N SER A 150 -0.30 5.02 22.55
CA SER A 150 1.04 5.59 22.58
C SER A 150 1.91 5.02 21.44
N ARG A 151 3.02 5.68 21.15
CA ARG A 151 4.06 5.20 20.24
C ARG A 151 4.57 3.81 20.62
N TYR A 152 4.87 3.59 21.91
CA TYR A 152 5.32 2.30 22.41
C TYR A 152 4.31 1.18 22.10
N THR A 153 3.01 1.46 22.29
CA THR A 153 1.95 0.50 21.96
C THR A 153 1.90 0.23 20.46
N ALA A 154 2.01 1.26 19.60
CA ALA A 154 2.03 1.09 18.15
C ALA A 154 3.20 0.20 17.69
N GLU A 155 4.39 0.41 18.25
CA GLU A 155 5.59 -0.39 17.96
C GLU A 155 5.43 -1.84 18.42
N ARG A 156 4.86 -2.09 19.60
CA ARG A 156 4.56 -3.46 20.08
C ARG A 156 3.54 -4.18 19.19
N ILE A 157 2.49 -3.48 18.75
CA ILE A 157 1.51 -4.05 17.80
C ILE A 157 2.20 -4.42 16.49
N ARG A 158 3.03 -3.55 15.94
CA ARG A 158 3.83 -3.83 14.75
C ARG A 158 4.68 -5.09 14.93
N ASP A 159 5.41 -5.20 16.05
CA ASP A 159 6.30 -6.33 16.32
C ASP A 159 5.54 -7.64 16.49
N TYR A 160 4.35 -7.58 17.08
CA TYR A 160 3.41 -8.70 17.11
C TYR A 160 2.98 -9.12 15.71
N ILE A 161 2.52 -8.17 14.87
CA ILE A 161 2.07 -8.42 13.51
C ILE A 161 3.21 -9.00 12.65
N ARG A 162 4.47 -8.60 12.89
CA ARG A 162 5.64 -9.11 12.18
C ARG A 162 5.75 -10.64 12.23
N GLN A 163 5.22 -11.25 13.25
CA GLN A 163 5.24 -12.69 13.44
C GLN A 163 4.05 -13.42 12.82
N VAL A 164 3.05 -12.67 12.32
CA VAL A 164 1.87 -13.25 11.66
C VAL A 164 2.21 -13.67 10.24
N ASP A 165 2.04 -14.96 9.94
CA ASP A 165 2.17 -15.52 8.60
C ASP A 165 0.78 -15.86 8.07
N TRP A 166 0.36 -15.21 6.99
CA TRP A 166 -0.97 -15.36 6.43
C TRP A 166 -0.93 -16.09 5.08
N GLY A 167 -1.01 -17.41 5.09
CA GLY A 167 -1.25 -18.24 3.93
C GLY A 167 -0.37 -17.89 2.70
N ARG A 168 -0.99 -17.35 1.66
CA ARG A 168 -0.31 -16.93 0.43
C ARG A 168 0.36 -15.55 0.55
N LEU A 169 -0.07 -14.73 1.51
CA LEU A 169 0.52 -13.44 1.80
C LEU A 169 1.64 -13.62 2.84
N ARG A 170 2.80 -14.04 2.39
CA ARG A 170 3.96 -14.19 3.28
C ARG A 170 4.47 -12.81 3.69
N ASN A 171 4.82 -12.68 4.96
CA ASN A 171 5.59 -11.55 5.44
C ASN A 171 6.99 -11.60 4.82
N GLN A 172 7.33 -10.64 3.96
CA GLN A 172 8.64 -10.61 3.29
C GLN A 172 9.80 -10.26 4.24
N ALA A 173 9.51 -9.74 5.43
CA ALA A 173 10.55 -9.41 6.42
C ALA A 173 11.37 -10.64 6.87
N THR A 174 10.84 -11.85 6.72
CA THR A 174 11.55 -13.08 7.06
C THR A 174 12.52 -13.56 5.97
N THR A 175 12.41 -13.05 4.75
CA THR A 175 13.16 -13.54 3.59
C THR A 175 14.18 -12.55 3.03
N ASN A 176 14.10 -11.27 3.39
CA ASN A 176 14.97 -10.24 2.83
C ASN A 176 15.65 -9.39 3.91
N LYS A 177 16.94 -9.59 4.13
CA LYS A 177 17.77 -8.88 5.11
C LYS A 177 17.90 -7.35 4.89
N ARG A 178 17.42 -6.83 3.74
CA ARG A 178 17.47 -5.39 3.40
C ARG A 178 16.17 -4.64 3.72
N ILE A 179 15.15 -5.31 4.26
CA ILE A 179 13.89 -4.65 4.58
C ILE A 179 14.06 -3.82 5.86
N GLU A 180 13.65 -2.56 5.80
CA GLU A 180 13.61 -1.66 6.93
C GLU A 180 12.87 -2.30 8.11
N TYR A 181 13.50 -2.26 9.29
CA TYR A 181 12.94 -2.86 10.50
C TYR A 181 11.53 -2.36 10.84
N ASN A 182 11.20 -1.11 10.46
CA ASN A 182 9.91 -0.50 10.77
C ASN A 182 8.74 -1.06 9.92
N THR A 183 8.97 -1.49 8.69
CA THR A 183 7.90 -1.85 7.73
C THR A 183 7.74 -3.37 7.61
N ILE A 184 6.49 -3.81 7.55
CA ILE A 184 6.10 -5.20 7.30
C ILE A 184 5.34 -5.24 5.99
N TYR A 185 5.78 -6.04 5.03
CA TYR A 185 5.15 -6.19 3.72
C TYR A 185 4.40 -7.51 3.63
N PHE A 186 3.16 -7.46 3.15
CA PHE A 186 2.34 -8.63 2.85
C PHE A 186 2.06 -8.68 1.36
N GLY A 187 2.45 -9.80 0.74
CA GLY A 187 2.37 -9.98 -0.71
C GLY A 187 3.71 -9.77 -1.40
N SER A 188 3.78 -10.13 -2.69
CA SER A 188 4.97 -9.93 -3.52
C SER A 188 5.02 -8.50 -4.07
N ALA A 189 6.21 -7.90 -4.14
CA ALA A 189 6.45 -6.63 -4.81
C ALA A 189 6.01 -6.67 -6.28
N ASP A 190 6.19 -7.83 -6.94
CA ASP A 190 5.81 -8.07 -8.34
C ASP A 190 4.34 -8.42 -8.53
N SER A 191 3.55 -8.43 -7.45
CA SER A 191 2.13 -8.74 -7.52
C SER A 191 1.40 -7.77 -8.45
N LYS A 192 0.73 -8.30 -9.48
CA LYS A 192 -0.09 -7.50 -10.42
C LYS A 192 -1.38 -6.96 -9.79
N ILE A 193 -1.78 -7.50 -8.66
CA ILE A 193 -2.98 -7.05 -7.91
C ILE A 193 -2.63 -6.15 -6.72
N GLY A 194 -1.34 -5.97 -6.41
CA GLY A 194 -0.85 -5.26 -5.23
C GLY A 194 -0.83 -6.11 -3.96
N GLY A 195 -0.22 -5.58 -2.91
CA GLY A 195 -0.18 -6.12 -1.56
C GLY A 195 -0.61 -5.05 -0.56
N PHE A 196 -0.22 -5.23 0.71
CA PHE A 196 -0.33 -4.19 1.72
C PHE A 196 0.90 -4.17 2.62
N LYS A 197 1.14 -3.05 3.27
CA LYS A 197 2.24 -2.88 4.23
C LYS A 197 1.72 -2.27 5.52
N ILE A 198 2.43 -2.56 6.62
CA ILE A 198 2.11 -2.05 7.95
C ILE A 198 3.38 -1.48 8.57
N TYR A 199 3.30 -0.30 9.15
CA TYR A 199 4.43 0.36 9.80
C TYR A 199 4.00 1.42 10.81
N CYS A 200 4.91 1.75 11.75
CA CYS A 200 4.72 2.84 12.69
C CYS A 200 5.04 4.17 12.02
N LYS A 201 4.04 5.05 11.91
CA LYS A 201 4.17 6.34 11.20
C LYS A 201 5.12 7.29 11.91
N GLY A 202 5.15 7.30 13.25
CA GLY A 202 6.09 8.12 14.02
C GLY A 202 7.55 7.80 13.71
N VAL A 203 7.89 6.52 13.58
CA VAL A 203 9.28 6.09 13.22
C VAL A 203 9.65 6.53 11.79
N GLU A 204 8.70 6.46 10.85
CA GLU A 204 8.93 6.96 9.48
C GLU A 204 9.10 8.48 9.47
N VAL A 205 8.29 9.22 10.23
CA VAL A 205 8.38 10.67 10.36
C VAL A 205 9.71 11.10 10.98
N ASP A 206 10.23 10.40 11.98
CA ASP A 206 11.56 10.68 12.54
C ASP A 206 12.65 10.61 11.47
N GLY A 207 12.60 9.60 10.60
CA GLY A 207 13.54 9.49 9.48
C GLY A 207 13.43 10.68 8.51
N VAL A 208 12.21 11.06 8.16
CA VAL A 208 11.95 12.22 7.28
C VAL A 208 12.48 13.52 7.92
N LEU A 209 12.20 13.73 9.21
CA LEU A 209 12.66 14.93 9.94
C LEU A 209 14.19 14.99 10.01
N ALA A 210 14.86 13.88 10.31
CA ALA A 210 16.31 13.81 10.35
C ALA A 210 16.95 14.17 8.99
N ASP A 211 16.32 13.73 7.87
CA ASP A 211 16.79 14.07 6.53
C ASP A 211 16.53 15.56 6.18
N LEU A 212 15.36 16.08 6.53
CA LEU A 212 15.03 17.50 6.32
C LEU A 212 15.96 18.42 7.14
N GLU A 213 16.19 18.09 8.40
CA GLU A 213 17.11 18.84 9.27
C GLU A 213 18.55 18.83 8.74
N ARG A 214 19.03 17.68 8.25
CA ARG A 214 20.35 17.56 7.63
C ARG A 214 20.47 18.45 6.40
N ASN A 215 19.43 18.47 5.55
CA ASN A 215 19.40 19.30 4.35
C ASN A 215 19.25 20.79 4.68
N ALA A 216 18.45 21.15 5.69
CA ALA A 216 18.31 22.53 6.15
C ALA A 216 19.65 23.09 6.69
N LYS A 217 20.40 22.29 7.46
CA LYS A 217 21.76 22.63 7.94
C LYS A 217 22.76 22.85 6.79
N ARG A 218 22.51 22.27 5.61
CA ARG A 218 23.30 22.48 4.39
C ARG A 218 22.83 23.68 3.55
N GLY A 219 21.92 24.49 4.09
CA GLY A 219 21.39 25.70 3.44
C GLY A 219 20.23 25.45 2.47
N ASN A 220 19.60 24.28 2.47
CA ASN A 220 18.43 24.01 1.64
C ASN A 220 17.18 24.70 2.20
N LEU A 221 16.80 25.83 1.64
CA LEU A 221 15.65 26.64 2.08
C LEU A 221 14.32 25.87 1.94
N LYS A 222 14.21 24.98 0.94
CA LYS A 222 13.04 24.12 0.78
C LYS A 222 12.88 23.17 1.98
N ALA A 223 13.97 22.56 2.43
CA ALA A 223 13.95 21.68 3.60
C ALA A 223 13.53 22.42 4.87
N VAL A 224 13.92 23.70 5.03
CA VAL A 224 13.46 24.55 6.14
C VAL A 224 11.94 24.75 6.08
N LYS A 225 11.38 25.03 4.89
CA LYS A 225 9.94 25.18 4.68
C LYS A 225 9.21 23.86 4.94
N ASP A 226 9.73 22.74 4.46
CA ASP A 226 9.11 21.43 4.60
C ASP A 226 9.06 20.98 6.07
N LEU A 227 10.06 21.35 6.89
CA LEU A 227 10.03 21.12 8.34
C LEU A 227 8.83 21.76 9.02
N GLN A 228 8.36 22.92 8.54
CA GLN A 228 7.22 23.63 9.12
C GLN A 228 5.90 22.87 8.94
N ALA A 229 5.78 22.00 7.93
CA ALA A 229 4.61 21.16 7.74
C ALA A 229 4.45 20.09 8.84
N TYR A 230 5.54 19.77 9.55
CA TYR A 230 5.53 18.80 10.66
C TYR A 230 5.36 19.51 12.01
N THR A 231 4.20 20.10 12.22
CA THR A 231 3.83 20.74 13.49
C THR A 231 3.84 19.74 14.66
N GLN A 232 3.73 20.23 15.88
CA GLN A 232 3.64 19.38 17.06
C GLN A 232 2.44 18.41 16.99
N ASP A 233 1.30 18.89 16.52
CA ASP A 233 0.08 18.06 16.37
C ASP A 233 0.27 16.96 15.31
N VAL A 234 0.91 17.28 14.17
CA VAL A 234 1.23 16.31 13.13
C VAL A 234 2.14 15.20 13.66
N ARG A 235 3.17 15.58 14.45
CA ARG A 235 4.08 14.61 15.07
C ARG A 235 3.38 13.75 16.12
N ALA A 236 2.60 14.37 17.00
CA ALA A 236 1.84 13.65 18.03
C ALA A 236 0.83 12.66 17.44
N TYR A 237 0.19 13.02 16.32
CA TYR A 237 -0.68 12.11 15.60
C TYR A 237 0.11 10.95 14.96
N ALA A 238 1.25 11.24 14.34
CA ALA A 238 2.12 10.23 13.72
C ALA A 238 2.63 9.21 14.74
N ASP A 239 3.03 9.67 15.92
CA ASP A 239 3.56 8.82 17.00
C ASP A 239 2.58 7.73 17.44
N LYS A 240 1.30 8.05 17.47
CA LYS A 240 0.24 7.09 17.81
C LYS A 240 -0.25 6.25 16.64
N SER A 241 0.18 6.54 15.41
CA SER A 241 -0.36 5.92 14.20
C SER A 241 0.40 4.65 13.83
N LEU A 242 -0.30 3.52 13.85
CA LEU A 242 0.06 2.31 13.11
C LEU A 242 -0.62 2.38 11.74
N ARG A 243 0.16 2.56 10.70
CA ARG A 243 -0.35 2.75 9.36
C ARG A 243 -0.46 1.43 8.61
N ILE A 244 -1.65 1.17 8.07
CA ILE A 244 -1.92 0.07 7.15
C ILE A 244 -2.17 0.67 5.78
N GLU A 245 -1.41 0.25 4.78
CA GLU A 245 -1.42 0.83 3.44
C GLU A 245 -1.61 -0.27 2.40
N ALA A 246 -2.75 -0.27 1.73
CA ALA A 246 -3.12 -1.25 0.72
C ALA A 246 -2.87 -0.66 -0.68
N SER A 247 -2.02 -1.33 -1.45
CA SER A 247 -1.74 -0.96 -2.84
C SER A 247 -2.79 -1.57 -3.77
N ILE A 248 -3.47 -0.75 -4.52
CA ILE A 248 -4.54 -1.09 -5.45
C ILE A 248 -4.02 -0.88 -6.87
N LYS A 249 -3.75 -1.97 -7.59
CA LYS A 249 -3.26 -1.93 -8.97
C LYS A 249 -4.37 -2.17 -9.99
N THR A 250 -4.18 -1.72 -11.22
CA THR A 250 -5.15 -1.81 -12.33
C THR A 250 -5.82 -3.18 -12.45
N ARG A 251 -5.07 -4.28 -12.31
CA ARG A 251 -5.65 -5.62 -12.42
C ARG A 251 -6.69 -5.86 -11.32
N PHE A 252 -6.43 -5.41 -10.09
CA PHE A 252 -7.39 -5.56 -9.00
C PHE A 252 -8.65 -4.72 -9.22
N ILE A 253 -8.51 -3.50 -9.75
CA ILE A 253 -9.63 -2.63 -10.12
C ILE A 253 -10.52 -3.36 -11.13
N ARG A 254 -9.94 -3.92 -12.19
CA ARG A 254 -10.65 -4.66 -13.24
C ARG A 254 -11.30 -5.96 -12.74
N GLU A 255 -10.64 -6.70 -11.84
CA GLU A 255 -11.22 -7.90 -11.20
C GLU A 255 -12.45 -7.58 -10.34
N LYS A 256 -12.60 -6.31 -9.92
CA LYS A 256 -13.81 -5.80 -9.25
C LYS A 256 -14.86 -5.25 -10.20
N GLY A 257 -14.66 -5.36 -11.53
CA GLY A 257 -15.58 -4.84 -12.53
C GLY A 257 -15.56 -3.31 -12.67
N LEU A 258 -14.54 -2.64 -12.14
CA LEU A 258 -14.41 -1.19 -12.15
C LEU A 258 -13.53 -0.72 -13.31
N SER A 259 -13.82 0.46 -13.83
CA SER A 259 -12.98 1.11 -14.85
C SER A 259 -11.70 1.63 -14.21
N ASN A 260 -10.60 1.55 -14.96
CA ASN A 260 -9.37 2.24 -14.61
C ASN A 260 -9.13 3.52 -15.43
N ASN A 261 -10.07 3.95 -16.30
CA ASN A 261 -10.05 5.29 -16.85
C ASN A 261 -10.11 6.30 -15.70
N LEU A 262 -9.24 7.30 -15.74
CA LEU A 262 -9.07 8.25 -14.64
C LEU A 262 -10.37 8.97 -14.29
N TRP A 263 -11.05 9.51 -15.29
CA TRP A 263 -12.23 10.37 -15.09
C TRP A 263 -13.45 9.57 -14.67
N GLN A 264 -13.67 8.40 -15.29
CA GLN A 264 -14.73 7.46 -14.86
C GLN A 264 -14.52 6.99 -13.42
N TRP A 265 -13.26 6.76 -13.02
CA TRP A 265 -12.94 6.43 -11.63
C TRP A 265 -13.28 7.57 -10.67
N LEU A 266 -12.88 8.81 -11.02
CA LEU A 266 -13.13 10.00 -10.19
C LEU A 266 -14.63 10.32 -10.09
N GLU A 267 -15.39 10.14 -11.16
CA GLU A 267 -16.85 10.24 -11.14
C GLU A 267 -17.48 9.14 -10.28
N TYR A 268 -17.02 7.90 -10.44
CA TYR A 268 -17.49 6.77 -9.64
C TYR A 268 -17.26 6.99 -8.15
N GLN A 269 -16.12 7.55 -7.76
CA GLN A 269 -15.79 7.91 -6.39
C GLN A 269 -16.80 8.89 -5.78
N PHE A 270 -17.22 9.93 -6.51
CA PHE A 270 -18.21 10.88 -6.00
C PHE A 270 -19.54 10.21 -5.69
N ASN A 271 -19.97 9.28 -6.53
CA ASN A 271 -21.21 8.55 -6.35
C ASN A 271 -21.09 7.38 -5.34
N ASN A 272 -19.87 6.96 -5.03
CA ASN A 272 -19.57 5.83 -4.15
C ASN A 272 -18.47 6.17 -3.15
N PRO A 273 -18.70 7.02 -2.16
CA PRO A 273 -17.67 7.52 -1.24
C PRO A 273 -17.01 6.39 -0.41
N GLN A 274 -17.67 5.25 -0.24
CA GLN A 274 -17.16 4.08 0.48
C GLN A 274 -16.19 3.20 -0.35
N ILE A 275 -15.99 3.51 -1.63
CA ILE A 275 -15.19 2.63 -2.53
C ILE A 275 -13.78 2.33 -2.01
N TYR A 276 -13.11 3.32 -1.41
CA TYR A 276 -11.77 3.10 -0.87
C TYR A 276 -11.77 2.18 0.33
N GLN A 277 -12.79 2.27 1.20
CA GLN A 277 -12.98 1.35 2.32
C GLN A 277 -13.23 -0.07 1.82
N ASP A 278 -14.07 -0.23 0.80
CA ASP A 278 -14.40 -1.53 0.23
C ASP A 278 -13.18 -2.21 -0.39
N LEU A 279 -12.37 -1.45 -1.14
CA LEU A 279 -11.13 -1.95 -1.73
C LEU A 279 -10.08 -2.28 -0.67
N PHE A 280 -9.94 -1.45 0.35
CA PHE A 280 -9.06 -1.71 1.48
C PHE A 280 -9.48 -2.98 2.21
N ASN A 281 -10.76 -3.11 2.57
CA ASN A 281 -11.31 -4.28 3.21
C ASN A 281 -11.11 -5.54 2.37
N ALA A 282 -11.36 -5.46 1.07
CA ALA A 282 -11.16 -6.58 0.16
C ALA A 282 -9.70 -7.05 0.10
N LYS A 283 -8.73 -6.15 0.32
CA LYS A 283 -7.29 -6.47 0.36
C LYS A 283 -6.83 -7.01 1.70
N THR A 284 -7.37 -6.48 2.79
CA THR A 284 -6.86 -6.73 4.14
C THR A 284 -7.76 -7.65 4.96
N LYS A 285 -8.99 -7.93 4.49
CA LYS A 285 -10.02 -8.72 5.20
C LYS A 285 -9.47 -9.98 5.85
N ASP A 286 -8.83 -10.82 5.07
CA ASP A 286 -8.32 -12.09 5.57
C ASP A 286 -7.26 -11.92 6.66
N PHE A 287 -6.41 -10.92 6.51
CA PHE A 287 -5.41 -10.55 7.52
C PHE A 287 -6.11 -10.05 8.79
N LEU A 288 -7.03 -9.10 8.66
CA LEU A 288 -7.73 -8.52 9.80
C LEU A 288 -8.58 -9.56 10.52
N GLN A 289 -9.26 -10.44 9.80
CA GLN A 289 -10.00 -11.56 10.40
C GLN A 289 -9.09 -12.53 11.16
N SER A 290 -7.83 -12.70 10.72
CA SER A 290 -6.87 -13.52 11.46
C SER A 290 -6.44 -12.90 12.78
N MET A 291 -6.57 -11.58 12.89
CA MET A 291 -6.28 -10.80 14.09
C MET A 291 -7.51 -10.67 15.00
N ASP A 292 -8.71 -10.86 14.43
CA ASP A 292 -9.97 -10.79 15.13
C ASP A 292 -10.22 -12.12 15.85
N GLY A 293 -10.38 -12.09 17.18
CA GLY A 293 -10.57 -13.30 17.95
C GLY A 293 -11.07 -13.01 19.37
N MET A 294 -11.80 -13.98 19.94
CA MET A 294 -12.25 -13.89 21.33
C MET A 294 -11.05 -13.72 22.27
N ARG A 295 -11.25 -12.98 23.36
CA ARG A 295 -10.31 -12.99 24.50
C ARG A 295 -10.22 -14.41 25.04
N MET A 296 -9.09 -15.06 24.75
CA MET A 296 -8.80 -16.38 25.28
C MET A 296 -7.96 -16.25 26.55
N PRO A 297 -8.18 -17.05 27.56
CA PRO A 297 -7.36 -17.08 28.76
C PRO A 297 -6.05 -17.84 28.49
N TYR A 298 -5.22 -17.31 27.55
CA TYR A 298 -3.99 -17.98 27.11
C TYR A 298 -2.95 -18.18 28.22
N ASP A 299 -3.07 -17.45 29.30
CA ASP A 299 -2.18 -17.53 30.45
C ASP A 299 -2.59 -18.65 31.44
N ASP A 300 -3.80 -19.19 31.30
CA ASP A 300 -4.34 -20.23 32.17
C ASP A 300 -4.64 -21.50 31.36
N ASP A 301 -3.68 -22.43 31.40
CA ASP A 301 -3.76 -23.69 30.64
C ASP A 301 -4.98 -24.54 31.05
N ALA A 302 -5.46 -24.45 32.29
CA ALA A 302 -6.65 -25.15 32.74
C ALA A 302 -7.90 -24.58 32.05
N LYS A 303 -8.03 -23.27 31.98
CA LYS A 303 -9.14 -22.60 31.28
C LYS A 303 -9.13 -22.86 29.76
N VAL A 304 -7.92 -22.93 29.19
CA VAL A 304 -7.75 -23.33 27.77
C VAL A 304 -8.29 -24.75 27.57
N TYR A 305 -7.95 -25.68 28.46
CA TYR A 305 -8.43 -27.07 28.35
C TYR A 305 -9.94 -27.15 28.51
N GLU A 306 -10.52 -26.47 29.49
CA GLU A 306 -11.98 -26.40 29.70
C GLU A 306 -12.69 -25.85 28.44
N LEU A 307 -12.14 -24.79 27.83
CA LEU A 307 -12.72 -24.25 26.62
C LEU A 307 -12.69 -25.25 25.46
N LEU A 308 -11.58 -25.94 25.28
CA LEU A 308 -11.45 -26.97 24.25
C LEU A 308 -12.41 -28.13 24.48
N LEU A 309 -12.61 -28.58 25.75
CA LEU A 309 -13.61 -29.55 26.10
C LEU A 309 -15.02 -29.06 25.71
N LYS A 310 -15.36 -27.82 26.08
CA LYS A 310 -16.68 -27.25 25.79
C LYS A 310 -16.94 -27.15 24.27
N ARG A 311 -15.93 -26.87 23.46
CA ARG A 311 -16.09 -26.60 22.02
C ARG A 311 -15.92 -27.84 21.13
N LEU A 312 -15.08 -28.79 21.53
CA LEU A 312 -14.66 -29.91 20.67
C LEU A 312 -15.17 -31.27 21.11
N THR A 313 -15.89 -31.35 22.21
CA THR A 313 -16.54 -32.58 22.65
C THR A 313 -17.68 -32.93 21.70
N GLN A 314 -17.76 -34.19 21.30
CA GLN A 314 -18.75 -34.66 20.34
C GLN A 314 -19.46 -35.93 20.86
N PRO A 315 -20.76 -36.12 20.61
CA PRO A 315 -21.45 -37.37 20.89
C PRO A 315 -20.87 -38.47 20.01
N THR A 316 -20.74 -39.67 20.58
CA THR A 316 -20.35 -40.88 19.84
C THR A 316 -21.57 -41.58 19.27
N LYS A 317 -21.38 -42.42 18.26
CA LYS A 317 -22.45 -43.23 17.67
C LYS A 317 -23.12 -44.19 18.67
N SER A 318 -22.42 -44.55 19.76
CA SER A 318 -22.88 -45.40 20.84
C SER A 318 -23.57 -44.64 21.99
N GLY A 319 -23.87 -43.34 21.83
CA GLY A 319 -24.55 -42.53 22.85
C GLY A 319 -23.63 -41.97 23.95
N GLY A 320 -22.32 -42.25 23.90
CA GLY A 320 -21.32 -41.67 24.81
C GLY A 320 -20.80 -40.32 24.35
N ILE A 321 -19.85 -39.75 25.11
CA ILE A 321 -19.20 -38.46 24.83
C ILE A 321 -17.73 -38.70 24.53
N SER A 322 -17.24 -38.24 23.37
CA SER A 322 -15.81 -38.27 23.01
C SER A 322 -15.10 -36.95 23.29
N THR A 323 -14.07 -36.99 24.10
CA THR A 323 -13.19 -35.85 24.42
C THR A 323 -11.84 -35.93 23.68
N THR A 324 -11.64 -36.96 22.84
CA THR A 324 -10.35 -37.23 22.18
C THR A 324 -9.88 -36.06 21.34
N LYS A 325 -10.79 -35.43 20.60
CA LYS A 325 -10.46 -34.24 19.77
C LYS A 325 -9.98 -33.06 20.62
N ALA A 326 -10.67 -32.82 21.76
CA ALA A 326 -10.28 -31.77 22.71
C ALA A 326 -8.91 -32.03 23.33
N LYS A 327 -8.66 -33.27 23.79
CA LYS A 327 -7.35 -33.66 24.37
C LYS A 327 -6.21 -33.51 23.38
N ASN A 328 -6.37 -33.99 22.15
CA ASN A 328 -5.34 -33.89 21.12
C ASN A 328 -5.07 -32.43 20.72
N SER A 329 -6.11 -31.60 20.65
CA SER A 329 -5.96 -30.16 20.39
C SER A 329 -5.26 -29.43 21.53
N TYR A 330 -5.50 -29.81 22.77
CA TYR A 330 -4.82 -29.28 23.94
C TYR A 330 -3.33 -29.64 23.97
N LEU A 331 -3.00 -30.91 23.72
CA LEU A 331 -1.60 -31.34 23.62
C LEU A 331 -0.85 -30.61 22.51
N PHE A 332 -1.50 -30.42 21.36
CA PHE A 332 -0.93 -29.64 20.28
C PHE A 332 -0.75 -28.15 20.66
N TYR A 333 -1.71 -27.54 21.35
CA TYR A 333 -1.58 -26.18 21.90
C TYR A 333 -0.39 -26.07 22.85
N LEU A 334 -0.25 -27.01 23.79
CA LEU A 334 0.90 -27.02 24.71
C LEU A 334 2.25 -27.16 23.95
N SER A 335 2.30 -27.97 22.91
CA SER A 335 3.49 -28.11 22.07
C SER A 335 3.86 -26.79 21.39
N LEU A 336 2.85 -26.05 20.88
CA LEU A 336 3.07 -24.70 20.32
C LEU A 336 3.57 -23.71 21.39
N LYS A 337 3.01 -23.78 22.60
CA LYS A 337 3.38 -22.91 23.72
C LYS A 337 4.82 -23.15 24.19
N GLN A 338 5.25 -24.41 24.26
CA GLN A 338 6.57 -24.81 24.74
C GLN A 338 7.67 -24.61 23.70
N ASN A 339 7.43 -25.01 22.46
CA ASN A 339 8.46 -25.08 21.42
C ASN A 339 8.35 -23.96 20.37
N GLY A 340 7.26 -23.19 20.39
CA GLY A 340 6.97 -22.17 19.39
C GLY A 340 6.35 -22.72 18.10
N TYR A 341 5.55 -21.88 17.47
CA TYR A 341 4.76 -22.22 16.27
C TYR A 341 5.62 -22.75 15.10
N TYR A 342 6.72 -22.08 14.80
CA TYR A 342 7.55 -22.42 13.64
C TYR A 342 8.34 -23.72 13.86
N ALA A 343 8.85 -23.95 15.04
CA ALA A 343 9.53 -25.20 15.35
C ALA A 343 8.59 -26.42 15.20
N ILE A 344 7.37 -26.33 15.70
CA ILE A 344 6.36 -27.40 15.54
C ILE A 344 5.92 -27.53 14.07
N LYS A 345 5.79 -26.42 13.33
CA LYS A 345 5.46 -26.43 11.91
C LYS A 345 6.50 -27.17 11.06
N ASP A 346 7.79 -26.99 11.37
CA ASP A 346 8.89 -27.57 10.60
C ASP A 346 9.05 -29.08 10.83
N ILE A 347 8.69 -29.59 12.02
CA ILE A 347 8.79 -31.02 12.35
C ILE A 347 7.50 -31.79 12.14
N THR A 348 6.36 -31.13 11.86
CA THR A 348 5.06 -31.75 11.69
C THR A 348 4.68 -31.80 10.20
N ASP A 349 4.10 -32.92 9.74
CA ASP A 349 3.54 -32.99 8.39
C ASP A 349 2.59 -31.83 8.10
N LYS A 350 2.72 -31.22 6.95
CA LYS A 350 2.02 -30.00 6.56
C LYS A 350 0.50 -30.10 6.68
N ARG A 351 -0.10 -31.22 6.27
CA ARG A 351 -1.56 -31.42 6.31
C ARG A 351 -2.01 -31.59 7.77
N THR A 352 -1.27 -32.35 8.53
CA THR A 352 -1.53 -32.58 9.95
C THR A 352 -1.43 -31.30 10.75
N PHE A 353 -0.36 -30.52 10.54
CA PHE A 353 -0.20 -29.22 11.17
C PHE A 353 -1.38 -28.27 10.87
N GLN A 354 -1.73 -28.10 9.60
CA GLN A 354 -2.84 -27.22 9.19
C GLN A 354 -4.18 -27.68 9.75
N ARG A 355 -4.41 -28.99 9.85
CA ARG A 355 -5.62 -29.55 10.48
C ARG A 355 -5.72 -29.21 11.97
N HIS A 356 -4.63 -29.30 12.71
CA HIS A 356 -4.59 -28.94 14.12
C HIS A 356 -4.80 -27.44 14.33
N ILE A 357 -4.10 -26.59 13.54
CA ILE A 357 -4.31 -25.14 13.58
C ILE A 357 -5.76 -24.78 13.27
N LYS A 358 -6.34 -25.36 12.21
CA LYS A 358 -7.75 -25.14 11.88
C LYS A 358 -8.66 -25.54 13.04
N THR A 359 -8.43 -26.69 13.67
CA THR A 359 -9.24 -27.14 14.80
C THR A 359 -9.18 -26.19 15.99
N LEU A 360 -8.01 -25.63 16.30
CA LEU A 360 -7.86 -24.60 17.32
C LEU A 360 -8.58 -23.30 16.93
N CYS A 361 -8.45 -22.86 15.67
CA CYS A 361 -9.18 -21.67 15.19
C CYS A 361 -10.71 -21.88 15.22
N ASP A 362 -11.21 -23.04 14.81
CA ASP A 362 -12.62 -23.40 14.89
C ASP A 362 -13.14 -23.44 16.36
N ALA A 363 -12.26 -23.73 17.32
CA ALA A 363 -12.54 -23.62 18.75
C ALA A 363 -12.47 -22.17 19.27
N GLY A 364 -12.13 -21.19 18.43
CA GLY A 364 -12.11 -19.77 18.74
C GLY A 364 -10.73 -19.18 19.02
N PHE A 365 -9.64 -19.93 18.81
CA PHE A 365 -8.29 -19.40 18.95
C PHE A 365 -7.94 -18.48 17.77
N ASN A 366 -7.31 -17.36 18.07
CA ASN A 366 -6.78 -16.47 17.06
C ASN A 366 -5.48 -17.05 16.47
N ARG A 367 -5.40 -17.15 15.14
CA ARG A 367 -4.24 -17.73 14.47
C ARG A 367 -2.96 -16.93 14.72
N ALA A 368 -3.04 -15.59 14.73
CA ALA A 368 -1.90 -14.73 15.02
C ALA A 368 -1.37 -14.97 16.43
N HIS A 369 -2.26 -15.21 17.40
CA HIS A 369 -1.85 -15.55 18.75
C HIS A 369 -1.14 -16.91 18.81
N LEU A 370 -1.68 -17.93 18.13
CA LEU A 370 -1.02 -19.25 18.06
C LEU A 370 0.39 -19.14 17.47
N GLN A 371 0.63 -18.24 16.52
CA GLN A 371 1.94 -17.98 15.92
C GLN A 371 2.92 -17.28 16.87
N ASN A 372 2.41 -16.61 17.89
CA ASN A 372 3.19 -15.90 18.89
C ASN A 372 3.34 -16.67 20.22
N LEU A 373 2.76 -17.86 20.36
CA LEU A 373 2.95 -18.70 21.53
C LEU A 373 4.42 -19.13 21.68
N GLY A 374 4.91 -19.19 22.91
CA GLY A 374 6.27 -19.61 23.25
C GLY A 374 7.36 -18.55 23.13
N LYS A 375 7.01 -17.31 22.83
CA LYS A 375 7.91 -16.16 22.96
C LYS A 375 7.54 -15.40 24.22
N ASP A 376 8.56 -14.94 24.97
CA ASP A 376 8.40 -14.26 26.25
C ASP A 376 7.19 -13.32 26.27
N ALA A 377 6.04 -13.89 26.60
CA ALA A 377 4.81 -13.15 26.78
C ALA A 377 4.93 -12.45 28.14
N THR A 378 5.58 -11.29 28.15
CA THR A 378 5.29 -10.31 29.19
C THR A 378 3.79 -10.03 29.12
N ASN A 379 3.08 -10.26 30.20
CA ASN A 379 1.64 -10.39 30.40
C ASN A 379 0.73 -9.23 29.94
N ASP A 380 1.17 -8.36 29.04
CA ASP A 380 0.49 -7.12 28.68
C ASP A 380 0.17 -7.00 27.18
N THR A 381 -0.32 -8.06 26.53
CA THR A 381 -0.70 -7.90 25.14
C THR A 381 -2.22 -7.82 24.93
N PRO A 382 -2.84 -6.66 25.17
CA PRO A 382 -4.20 -6.37 24.71
C PRO A 382 -4.19 -5.98 23.22
N VAL A 383 -3.46 -6.72 22.38
CA VAL A 383 -3.21 -6.35 20.97
C VAL A 383 -4.48 -6.35 20.13
N ILE A 384 -5.48 -7.13 20.52
CA ILE A 384 -6.59 -7.50 19.63
C ILE A 384 -7.75 -6.49 19.64
N ARG A 385 -7.88 -5.64 20.64
CA ARG A 385 -8.89 -4.57 20.69
C ARG A 385 -8.40 -3.22 20.15
N LEU A 386 -7.10 -3.08 19.88
CA LEU A 386 -6.49 -1.81 19.47
C LEU A 386 -6.62 -1.51 17.98
N LEU A 387 -6.93 -2.49 17.17
CA LEU A 387 -7.26 -2.29 15.77
C LEU A 387 -8.77 -2.10 15.60
N ASN A 388 -9.39 -1.17 16.32
CA ASN A 388 -10.59 -0.54 15.80
C ASN A 388 -10.16 0.24 14.56
N LEU A 389 -10.29 -0.44 13.43
CA LEU A 389 -10.05 0.16 12.12
C LEU A 389 -11.28 1.00 11.79
N ASP A 390 -11.31 2.18 12.36
CA ASP A 390 -12.30 3.17 12.03
C ASP A 390 -11.78 3.95 10.82
N PHE A 391 -12.45 3.79 9.68
CA PHE A 391 -12.17 4.61 8.51
C PHE A 391 -12.52 6.08 8.76
N ASP A 392 -13.42 6.31 9.70
CA ASP A 392 -13.77 7.63 10.21
C ASP A 392 -12.87 8.05 11.38
N ALA A 393 -11.67 7.42 11.52
CA ALA A 393 -10.70 7.76 12.54
C ALA A 393 -10.56 9.29 12.63
N PRO A 394 -10.77 9.88 13.80
CA PRO A 394 -10.89 11.33 13.92
C PRO A 394 -9.59 11.99 13.44
N LEU A 395 -9.71 12.71 12.34
CA LEU A 395 -8.67 13.62 11.91
C LEU A 395 -8.48 14.68 12.99
N PRO A 396 -7.29 15.27 13.14
CA PRO A 396 -7.12 16.38 14.06
C PRO A 396 -8.18 17.45 13.83
N ALA A 397 -8.74 17.99 14.90
CA ALA A 397 -9.79 19.04 14.81
C ALA A 397 -9.34 20.26 14.01
N SER A 398 -8.04 20.51 13.94
CA SER A 398 -7.42 21.58 13.14
C SER A 398 -7.22 21.21 11.67
N TYR A 399 -7.57 19.99 11.23
CA TYR A 399 -7.36 19.57 9.85
C TYR A 399 -8.38 20.22 8.91
N ILE A 400 -7.85 20.96 7.95
CA ILE A 400 -8.61 21.50 6.82
C ILE A 400 -8.15 20.76 5.57
N PRO A 401 -9.06 20.04 4.88
CA PRO A 401 -8.71 19.37 3.63
C PRO A 401 -8.19 20.37 2.59
N PRO A 402 -6.99 20.15 2.03
CA PRO A 402 -6.49 21.00 0.98
C PRO A 402 -7.34 20.83 -0.29
N VAL A 403 -7.55 21.91 -1.02
CA VAL A 403 -8.21 21.91 -2.32
C VAL A 403 -7.23 22.44 -3.36
N SER A 404 -7.11 21.74 -4.48
CA SER A 404 -6.24 22.16 -5.57
C SER A 404 -6.77 23.43 -6.24
N ARG A 405 -5.87 24.33 -6.59
CA ARG A 405 -6.20 25.54 -7.40
C ARG A 405 -6.63 25.19 -8.84
N TYR A 406 -6.33 23.99 -9.31
CA TYR A 406 -6.60 23.53 -10.67
C TYR A 406 -7.89 22.71 -10.81
N VAL A 407 -8.71 22.63 -9.77
CA VAL A 407 -9.96 21.80 -9.78
C VAL A 407 -10.88 22.18 -10.94
N ASN A 408 -11.03 23.49 -11.23
CA ASN A 408 -11.89 23.96 -12.30
C ASN A 408 -11.33 23.68 -13.71
N ASP A 409 -10.02 23.59 -13.88
CA ASP A 409 -9.36 23.41 -15.19
C ASP A 409 -9.66 22.02 -15.79
N TYR A 410 -9.97 21.04 -14.95
CA TYR A 410 -10.22 19.66 -15.33
C TYR A 410 -11.66 19.20 -15.15
N SER A 411 -12.57 20.06 -14.70
CA SER A 411 -13.98 19.70 -14.44
C SER A 411 -14.73 19.21 -15.69
N GLN A 412 -14.34 19.71 -16.88
CA GLN A 412 -14.92 19.29 -18.16
C GLN A 412 -14.75 17.78 -18.44
N TYR A 413 -13.71 17.16 -17.92
CA TYR A 413 -13.44 15.72 -18.15
C TYR A 413 -14.36 14.82 -17.30
N LEU A 414 -14.85 15.29 -16.17
CA LEU A 414 -15.85 14.57 -15.36
C LEU A 414 -17.21 14.54 -16.04
N LEU A 415 -17.58 15.62 -16.73
CA LEU A 415 -18.89 15.75 -17.39
C LEU A 415 -19.00 14.91 -18.66
N SER A 416 -17.87 14.44 -19.19
CA SER A 416 -17.78 13.69 -20.45
C SER A 416 -17.38 12.20 -20.23
N ALA A 417 -17.22 11.78 -18.99
CA ALA A 417 -16.87 10.40 -18.61
C ALA A 417 -18.10 9.54 -18.38
#